data_ea62e47ff19bc34cd0549c1de0cb350c
#
_entry.id   ea62e47ff19bc34cd0549c1de0cb350c
#
_cell.length_a   1.000
_cell.length_b   1.000
_cell.length_c   1.000
_cell.angle_alpha   90.00
_cell.angle_beta   90.00
_cell.angle_gamma   90.00
#
_symmetry.space_group_name_H-M   'P 1'
#
loop_
_entity.id
_entity.type
_entity.pdbx_description
1 polymer ?
#
loop_
_entity_poly.entity_id
_entity_poly.type
_entity_poly.pdbx_seq_one_letter_code
_entity_poly.pdbx_strand_id
1 'polypeptide(L)'
;MSKLTEYTRYADAQQHADSRALWDLFDGDRERLNIAHECILRHATSDGRTAVRIAHADGADETLSFDTIAAGSARFAHWLEQSGIEPGDRIAFMLEPSLPFYLSLFGAMLRGAISVPLFTLFGLDGLRLRVDDCKPKLLITNREKAGIAEQLEGVRVIIADAGFENLIPKHLVYY
;
A
#
# COMPACT_ATOMS: atom_id res chain seq x y z
N MET A 1 8.40 16.44 -27.19
CA MET A 1 8.04 15.06 -27.56
C MET A 1 6.73 14.75 -26.89
N SER A 2 5.81 14.07 -27.57
CA SER A 2 4.58 13.59 -26.94
C SER A 2 4.90 12.56 -25.87
N LYS A 3 4.17 12.56 -24.74
CA LYS A 3 4.32 11.52 -23.72
C LYS A 3 3.84 10.18 -24.28
N LEU A 4 4.39 9.07 -23.80
CA LEU A 4 3.98 7.72 -24.24
C LEU A 4 2.48 7.46 -24.05
N THR A 5 1.84 8.10 -23.08
CA THR A 5 0.40 8.03 -22.80
C THR A 5 -0.48 8.80 -23.79
N GLU A 6 0.10 9.63 -24.67
CA GLU A 6 -0.64 10.42 -25.68
C GLU A 6 -0.82 9.66 -26.99
N TYR A 7 -0.09 8.57 -27.19
CA TYR A 7 -0.25 7.72 -28.37
C TYR A 7 -1.51 6.86 -28.25
N THR A 8 -2.32 6.84 -29.29
CA THR A 8 -3.56 6.06 -29.36
C THR A 8 -3.35 4.62 -29.84
N ARG A 9 -2.23 4.36 -30.51
CA ARG A 9 -1.87 3.03 -31.03
C ARG A 9 -0.64 2.51 -30.30
N TYR A 10 -0.70 1.27 -29.86
CA TYR A 10 0.40 0.61 -29.16
C TYR A 10 1.71 0.60 -29.98
N ALA A 11 1.62 0.32 -31.29
CA ALA A 11 2.79 0.31 -32.17
C ALA A 11 3.53 1.65 -32.21
N ASP A 12 2.78 2.76 -32.19
CA ASP A 12 3.38 4.10 -32.19
C ASP A 12 4.05 4.41 -30.85
N ALA A 13 3.40 4.04 -29.73
CA ALA A 13 4.00 4.15 -28.41
C ALA A 13 5.28 3.31 -28.31
N GLN A 14 5.26 2.08 -28.83
CA GLN A 14 6.41 1.17 -28.79
C GLN A 14 7.63 1.69 -29.57
N GLN A 15 7.40 2.33 -30.73
CA GLN A 15 8.49 2.94 -31.52
C GLN A 15 9.20 4.10 -30.81
N HIS A 16 8.50 4.76 -29.87
CA HIS A 16 9.01 5.92 -29.13
C HIS A 16 9.37 5.56 -27.67
N ALA A 17 9.21 4.28 -27.27
CA ALA A 17 9.51 3.81 -25.94
C ALA A 17 11.01 3.61 -25.77
N ASP A 18 11.64 4.50 -25.04
CA ASP A 18 12.99 4.38 -24.53
C ASP A 18 13.03 4.63 -23.02
N SER A 19 14.19 4.47 -22.41
CA SER A 19 14.35 4.67 -20.97
C SER A 19 13.99 6.08 -20.50
N ARG A 20 14.20 7.10 -21.32
CA ARG A 20 13.90 8.49 -21.01
C ARG A 20 12.38 8.72 -21.09
N ALA A 21 11.76 8.30 -22.18
CA ALA A 21 10.31 8.42 -22.38
C ALA A 21 9.51 7.68 -21.29
N LEU A 22 10.04 6.57 -20.76
CA LEU A 22 9.45 5.87 -19.61
C LEU A 22 9.55 6.70 -18.33
N TRP A 23 10.69 7.32 -18.04
CA TRP A 23 10.85 8.17 -16.86
C TRP A 23 10.02 9.44 -16.93
N ASP A 24 9.79 9.99 -18.12
CA ASP A 24 8.90 11.15 -18.34
C ASP A 24 7.42 10.87 -17.98
N LEU A 25 7.06 9.60 -17.68
CA LEU A 25 5.72 9.23 -17.19
C LEU A 25 5.54 9.44 -15.67
N PHE A 26 6.63 9.55 -14.92
CA PHE A 26 6.61 9.71 -13.47
C PHE A 26 6.81 11.18 -13.07
N ASP A 27 6.33 11.55 -11.90
CA ASP A 27 6.63 12.84 -11.27
C ASP A 27 7.99 12.81 -10.56
N GLY A 28 8.41 11.61 -10.11
CA GLY A 28 9.72 11.36 -9.54
C GLY A 28 10.80 11.05 -10.60
N ASP A 29 12.00 10.87 -10.12
CA ASP A 29 13.17 10.50 -10.90
C ASP A 29 13.85 9.22 -10.34
N ARG A 30 15.01 8.84 -10.87
CA ARG A 30 15.74 7.63 -10.46
C ARG A 30 16.24 7.66 -9.01
N GLU A 31 16.39 8.83 -8.44
CA GLU A 31 16.88 9.03 -7.08
C GLU A 31 15.75 9.22 -6.08
N ARG A 32 14.60 9.75 -6.55
CA ARG A 32 13.45 10.12 -5.74
C ARG A 32 12.15 9.65 -6.39
N LEU A 33 11.83 8.39 -6.19
CA LEU A 33 10.56 7.81 -6.64
C LEU A 33 9.81 7.23 -5.45
N ASN A 34 8.57 7.65 -5.27
CA ASN A 34 7.67 7.04 -4.29
C ASN A 34 6.49 6.39 -5.02
N ILE A 35 6.42 5.06 -4.97
CA ILE A 35 5.40 4.27 -5.67
C ILE A 35 3.98 4.68 -5.23
N ALA A 36 3.76 4.99 -3.94
CA ALA A 36 2.45 5.40 -3.47
C ALA A 36 2.04 6.77 -4.04
N HIS A 37 3.00 7.71 -4.21
CA HIS A 37 2.75 8.95 -4.92
C HIS A 37 2.35 8.68 -6.37
N GLU A 38 3.17 7.92 -7.09
CA GLU A 38 2.97 7.67 -8.53
C GLU A 38 1.68 6.89 -8.84
N CYS A 39 1.33 5.92 -7.99
CA CYS A 39 0.17 5.07 -8.22
C CYS A 39 -1.13 5.63 -7.66
N ILE A 40 -1.08 6.43 -6.59
CA ILE A 40 -2.26 6.86 -5.86
C ILE A 40 -2.34 8.37 -5.71
N LEU A 41 -1.37 9.03 -5.05
CA LEU A 41 -1.54 10.42 -4.63
C LEU A 41 -1.71 11.37 -5.80
N ARG A 42 -0.89 11.25 -6.84
CA ARG A 42 -0.98 12.09 -8.04
C ARG A 42 -2.31 11.96 -8.79
N HIS A 43 -3.07 10.92 -8.50
CA HIS A 43 -4.37 10.65 -9.11
C HIS A 43 -5.56 11.00 -8.22
N ALA A 44 -5.33 11.46 -6.99
CA ALA A 44 -6.35 11.91 -6.06
C ALA A 44 -6.70 13.38 -6.37
N THR A 45 -7.67 13.57 -7.26
CA THR A 45 -8.06 14.87 -7.81
C THR A 45 -9.40 15.37 -7.28
N SER A 46 -9.91 14.77 -6.20
CA SER A 46 -11.20 15.07 -5.57
C SER A 46 -12.42 14.89 -6.49
N ASP A 47 -12.27 14.07 -7.52
CA ASP A 47 -13.31 13.74 -8.48
C ASP A 47 -14.03 12.40 -8.18
N GLY A 48 -13.61 11.70 -7.11
CA GLY A 48 -14.16 10.41 -6.70
C GLY A 48 -13.82 9.25 -7.65
N ARG A 49 -12.84 9.43 -8.53
CA ARG A 49 -12.44 8.40 -9.51
C ARG A 49 -12.02 7.11 -8.83
N THR A 50 -12.54 5.99 -9.33
CA THR A 50 -12.25 4.66 -8.82
C THR A 50 -10.78 4.28 -9.05
N ALA A 51 -10.08 3.92 -7.98
CA ALA A 51 -8.74 3.35 -8.01
C ALA A 51 -8.78 1.83 -8.00
N VAL A 52 -9.64 1.24 -7.19
CA VAL A 52 -9.74 -0.21 -6.99
C VAL A 52 -11.21 -0.63 -6.97
N ARG A 53 -11.51 -1.76 -7.61
CA ARG A 53 -12.75 -2.49 -7.44
C ARG A 53 -12.42 -3.87 -6.87
N ILE A 54 -13.05 -4.22 -5.77
CA ILE A 54 -12.88 -5.52 -5.09
C ILE A 54 -14.18 -6.31 -5.32
N ALA A 55 -14.05 -7.45 -5.99
CA ALA A 55 -15.14 -8.40 -6.16
C ALA A 55 -15.05 -9.46 -5.07
N HIS A 56 -16.05 -9.56 -4.22
CA HIS A 56 -16.13 -10.55 -3.16
C HIS A 56 -16.76 -11.87 -3.64
N ALA A 57 -16.38 -12.97 -3.00
CA ALA A 57 -16.88 -14.31 -3.37
C ALA A 57 -18.40 -14.47 -3.18
N ASP A 58 -19.01 -13.66 -2.34
CA ASP A 58 -20.47 -13.59 -2.11
C ASP A 58 -21.21 -12.78 -3.18
N GLY A 59 -20.49 -12.22 -4.14
CA GLY A 59 -21.02 -11.40 -5.23
C GLY A 59 -21.17 -9.91 -4.88
N ALA A 60 -20.75 -9.48 -3.70
CA ALA A 60 -20.68 -8.05 -3.37
C ALA A 60 -19.48 -7.40 -4.08
N ASP A 61 -19.66 -6.16 -4.51
CA ASP A 61 -18.59 -5.33 -5.07
C ASP A 61 -18.30 -4.15 -4.14
N GLU A 62 -17.01 -3.92 -3.87
CA GLU A 62 -16.54 -2.74 -3.16
C GLU A 62 -15.72 -1.86 -4.12
N THR A 63 -15.90 -0.55 -4.03
CA THR A 63 -15.17 0.42 -4.85
C THR A 63 -14.43 1.41 -3.96
N LEU A 64 -13.12 1.54 -4.17
CA LEU A 64 -12.28 2.49 -3.46
C LEU A 64 -11.81 3.57 -4.44
N SER A 65 -12.02 4.85 -4.08
CA SER A 65 -11.52 5.97 -4.88
C SER A 65 -10.04 6.24 -4.61
N PHE A 66 -9.36 6.92 -5.55
CA PHE A 66 -8.01 7.44 -5.32
C PHE A 66 -7.97 8.36 -4.10
N ASP A 67 -8.98 9.22 -3.93
CA ASP A 67 -9.05 10.15 -2.80
C ASP A 67 -9.13 9.42 -1.45
N THR A 68 -9.93 8.35 -1.38
CA THR A 68 -10.07 7.54 -0.17
C THR A 68 -8.76 6.86 0.21
N ILE A 69 -8.11 6.23 -0.78
CA ILE A 69 -6.83 5.54 -0.54
C ILE A 69 -5.73 6.55 -0.21
N ALA A 70 -5.63 7.66 -0.94
CA ALA A 70 -4.63 8.69 -0.69
C ALA A 70 -4.73 9.26 0.73
N ALA A 71 -5.92 9.72 1.12
CA ALA A 71 -6.14 10.29 2.43
C ALA A 71 -5.89 9.29 3.57
N GLY A 72 -6.35 8.05 3.41
CA GLY A 72 -6.14 6.99 4.40
C GLY A 72 -4.67 6.59 4.53
N SER A 73 -3.98 6.41 3.40
CA SER A 73 -2.55 6.06 3.36
C SER A 73 -1.67 7.16 3.96
N ALA A 74 -1.98 8.43 3.70
CA ALA A 74 -1.26 9.55 4.30
C ALA A 74 -1.39 9.55 5.83
N ARG A 75 -2.61 9.36 6.34
CA ARG A 75 -2.84 9.23 7.80
C ARG A 75 -2.09 8.04 8.39
N PHE A 76 -2.11 6.89 7.69
CA PHE A 76 -1.39 5.71 8.16
C PHE A 76 0.13 5.93 8.16
N ALA A 77 0.69 6.56 7.14
CA ALA A 77 2.11 6.92 7.09
C ALA A 77 2.51 7.80 8.30
N HIS A 78 1.68 8.79 8.64
CA HIS A 78 1.91 9.63 9.81
C HIS A 78 1.82 8.83 11.13
N TRP A 79 0.82 7.95 11.26
CA TRP A 79 0.73 7.07 12.42
C TRP A 79 1.95 6.16 12.56
N LEU A 80 2.49 5.62 11.45
CA LEU A 80 3.74 4.86 11.42
C LEU A 80 4.91 5.70 11.95
N GLU A 81 5.03 6.94 11.52
CA GLU A 81 6.05 7.88 12.00
C GLU A 81 5.97 8.09 13.52
N GLN A 82 4.78 8.40 14.03
CA GLN A 82 4.54 8.56 15.47
C GLN A 82 4.77 7.27 16.26
N SER A 83 4.64 6.11 15.61
CA SER A 83 4.90 4.79 16.18
C SER A 83 6.38 4.38 16.14
N GLY A 84 7.29 5.29 15.70
CA GLY A 84 8.72 5.04 15.64
C GLY A 84 9.17 4.20 14.44
N ILE A 85 8.35 4.12 13.39
CA ILE A 85 8.75 3.47 12.13
C ILE A 85 9.57 4.45 11.30
N GLU A 86 10.73 4.02 10.87
CA GLU A 86 11.66 4.80 10.06
C GLU A 86 11.72 4.32 8.61
N PRO A 87 12.17 5.15 7.67
CA PRO A 87 12.45 4.71 6.30
C PRO A 87 13.39 3.49 6.30
N GLY A 88 13.06 2.48 5.50
CA GLY A 88 13.78 1.20 5.45
C GLY A 88 13.33 0.15 6.45
N ASP A 89 12.48 0.48 7.42
CA ASP A 89 11.83 -0.53 8.26
C ASP A 89 10.87 -1.39 7.45
N ARG A 90 10.73 -2.67 7.82
CA ARG A 90 9.80 -3.59 7.16
C ARG A 90 8.47 -3.60 7.89
N ILE A 91 7.40 -3.47 7.12
CA ILE A 91 6.02 -3.60 7.58
C ILE A 91 5.41 -4.78 6.82
N ALA A 92 5.12 -5.86 7.53
CA ALA A 92 4.45 -7.01 6.96
C ALA A 92 2.93 -6.87 7.09
N PHE A 93 2.20 -7.34 6.09
CA PHE A 93 0.74 -7.40 6.16
C PHE A 93 0.22 -8.68 5.50
N MET A 94 -0.62 -9.37 6.24
CA MET A 94 -1.30 -10.61 5.86
C MET A 94 -2.80 -10.34 5.85
N LEU A 95 -3.24 -9.68 4.77
CA LEU A 95 -4.62 -9.22 4.55
C LEU A 95 -5.06 -9.60 3.14
N GLU A 96 -6.33 -9.95 2.98
CA GLU A 96 -6.96 -10.01 1.68
C GLU A 96 -7.15 -8.59 1.10
N PRO A 97 -7.32 -8.46 -0.23
CA PRO A 97 -7.63 -7.18 -0.86
C PRO A 97 -8.82 -6.50 -0.15
N SER A 98 -8.57 -5.35 0.46
CA SER A 98 -9.52 -4.62 1.29
C SER A 98 -9.02 -3.19 1.50
N LEU A 99 -9.86 -2.29 2.00
CA LEU A 99 -9.40 -0.95 2.35
C LEU A 99 -8.19 -0.99 3.29
N PRO A 100 -8.19 -1.73 4.44
CA PRO A 100 -7.01 -1.86 5.28
C PRO A 100 -5.75 -2.34 4.56
N PHE A 101 -5.87 -3.26 3.61
CA PHE A 101 -4.74 -3.74 2.80
C PHE A 101 -4.10 -2.59 2.02
N TYR A 102 -4.90 -1.82 1.28
CA TYR A 102 -4.38 -0.72 0.45
C TYR A 102 -3.83 0.44 1.29
N LEU A 103 -4.47 0.76 2.42
CA LEU A 103 -3.96 1.77 3.35
C LEU A 103 -2.61 1.37 3.95
N SER A 104 -2.46 0.09 4.33
CA SER A 104 -1.21 -0.45 4.86
C SER A 104 -0.10 -0.45 3.81
N LEU A 105 -0.40 -0.93 2.60
CA LEU A 105 0.54 -1.01 1.49
C LEU A 105 1.10 0.37 1.12
N PHE A 106 0.21 1.29 0.78
CA PHE A 106 0.63 2.60 0.29
C PHE A 106 1.09 3.53 1.42
N GLY A 107 0.53 3.41 2.62
CA GLY A 107 0.98 4.18 3.77
C GLY A 107 2.39 3.80 4.23
N ALA A 108 2.75 2.50 4.19
CA ALA A 108 4.12 2.07 4.43
C ALA A 108 5.10 2.64 3.38
N MET A 109 4.72 2.59 2.09
CA MET A 109 5.52 3.18 1.02
C MET A 109 5.66 4.69 1.14
N LEU A 110 4.61 5.42 1.55
CA LEU A 110 4.67 6.87 1.81
C LEU A 110 5.64 7.21 2.92
N ARG A 111 5.67 6.39 3.99
CA ARG A 111 6.63 6.55 5.08
C ARG A 111 8.07 6.22 4.67
N GLY A 112 8.28 5.64 3.49
CA GLY A 112 9.58 5.11 3.05
C GLY A 112 9.92 3.76 3.69
N ALA A 113 8.96 3.11 4.32
CA ALA A 113 9.10 1.76 4.83
C ALA A 113 8.99 0.72 3.70
N ILE A 114 9.54 -0.46 3.93
CA ILE A 114 9.48 -1.58 3.00
C ILE A 114 8.20 -2.36 3.26
N SER A 115 7.30 -2.35 2.27
CA SER A 115 6.05 -3.12 2.30
C SER A 115 6.31 -4.59 2.00
N VAL A 116 5.91 -5.48 2.91
CA VAL A 116 6.08 -6.93 2.81
C VAL A 116 4.72 -7.62 2.82
N PRO A 117 4.04 -7.74 1.65
CA PRO A 117 2.79 -8.46 1.57
C PRO A 117 3.02 -9.96 1.77
N LEU A 118 2.22 -10.58 2.64
CA LEU A 118 2.27 -12.00 2.96
C LEU A 118 0.97 -12.68 2.51
N PHE A 119 1.12 -13.89 2.03
CA PHE A 119 -0.01 -14.68 1.58
C PHE A 119 -0.88 -15.13 2.76
N THR A 120 -2.17 -14.90 2.70
CA THR A 120 -3.11 -15.14 3.80
C THR A 120 -3.33 -16.61 4.16
N LEU A 121 -2.93 -17.53 3.26
CA LEU A 121 -3.00 -18.98 3.51
C LEU A 121 -1.76 -19.56 4.21
N PHE A 122 -0.78 -18.72 4.59
CA PHE A 122 0.33 -19.24 5.39
C PHE A 122 -0.15 -19.71 6.76
N GLY A 123 0.23 -20.94 7.12
CA GLY A 123 0.20 -21.41 8.50
C GLY A 123 1.38 -20.83 9.32
N LEU A 124 1.42 -21.16 10.61
CA LEU A 124 2.41 -20.62 11.55
C LEU A 124 3.86 -20.77 11.08
N ASP A 125 4.25 -21.95 10.61
CA ASP A 125 5.63 -22.22 10.19
C ASP A 125 6.03 -21.40 8.94
N GLY A 126 5.12 -21.29 7.98
CA GLY A 126 5.34 -20.49 6.78
C GLY A 126 5.42 -18.98 7.10
N LEU A 127 4.65 -18.52 8.07
CA LEU A 127 4.67 -17.14 8.53
C LEU A 127 5.93 -16.84 9.34
N ARG A 128 6.29 -17.74 10.26
CA ARG A 128 7.51 -17.63 11.09
C ARG A 128 8.77 -17.51 10.22
N LEU A 129 8.91 -18.39 9.22
CA LEU A 129 10.07 -18.35 8.32
C LEU A 129 10.26 -16.97 7.68
N ARG A 130 9.18 -16.32 7.26
CA ARG A 130 9.22 -15.00 6.60
C ARG A 130 9.48 -13.87 7.58
N VAL A 131 8.85 -13.94 8.75
CA VAL A 131 9.06 -12.96 9.83
C VAL A 131 10.49 -13.03 10.34
N ASP A 132 11.05 -14.23 10.52
CA ASP A 132 12.44 -14.42 10.97
C ASP A 132 13.45 -13.92 9.90
N ASP A 133 13.14 -14.06 8.62
CA ASP A 133 13.98 -13.59 7.53
C ASP A 133 13.96 -12.04 7.40
N CYS A 134 12.77 -11.45 7.22
CA CYS A 134 12.68 -10.00 6.98
C CYS A 134 12.63 -9.15 8.27
N LYS A 135 12.38 -9.74 9.43
CA LYS A 135 12.31 -9.08 10.74
C LYS A 135 11.48 -7.79 10.70
N PRO A 136 10.19 -7.87 10.42
CA PRO A 136 9.35 -6.70 10.32
C PRO A 136 9.12 -6.09 11.70
N LYS A 137 9.06 -4.76 11.80
CA LYS A 137 8.68 -4.06 13.04
C LYS A 137 7.19 -4.21 13.36
N LEU A 138 6.37 -4.33 12.31
CA LEU A 138 4.93 -4.52 12.43
C LEU A 138 4.46 -5.66 11.52
N LEU A 139 3.49 -6.43 12.01
CA LEU A 139 2.67 -7.34 11.22
C LEU A 139 1.21 -6.89 11.35
N ILE A 140 0.59 -6.54 10.22
CA ILE A 140 -0.80 -6.13 10.15
C ILE A 140 -1.61 -7.29 9.61
N THR A 141 -2.67 -7.68 10.32
CA THR A 141 -3.53 -8.80 9.92
C THR A 141 -4.97 -8.54 10.36
N ASN A 142 -5.89 -9.43 10.01
CA ASN A 142 -7.28 -9.38 10.46
C ASN A 142 -7.49 -10.27 11.69
N ARG A 143 -8.70 -10.21 12.28
CA ARG A 143 -9.06 -11.00 13.48
C ARG A 143 -9.02 -12.51 13.21
N GLU A 144 -9.34 -12.94 11.99
CA GLU A 144 -9.31 -14.37 11.62
C GLU A 144 -7.90 -14.95 11.76
N LYS A 145 -6.88 -14.19 11.41
CA LYS A 145 -5.47 -14.61 11.44
C LYS A 145 -4.73 -14.19 12.72
N ALA A 146 -5.38 -13.45 13.62
CA ALA A 146 -4.78 -12.97 14.86
C ALA A 146 -4.14 -14.08 15.69
N GLY A 147 -4.86 -15.20 15.88
CA GLY A 147 -4.38 -16.32 16.71
C GLY A 147 -3.11 -16.99 16.17
N ILE A 148 -2.81 -16.92 14.86
CA ILE A 148 -1.54 -17.37 14.29
C ILE A 148 -0.49 -16.27 14.46
N ALA A 149 -0.83 -15.03 14.20
CA ALA A 149 0.08 -13.90 14.26
C ALA A 149 0.62 -13.64 15.67
N GLU A 150 -0.23 -13.79 16.70
CA GLU A 150 0.13 -13.60 18.10
C GLU A 150 1.13 -14.65 18.66
N GLN A 151 1.35 -15.75 17.93
CA GLN A 151 2.34 -16.76 18.28
C GLN A 151 3.76 -16.43 17.76
N LEU A 152 3.92 -15.31 17.07
CA LEU A 152 5.20 -14.83 16.57
C LEU A 152 5.88 -14.00 17.65
N GLU A 153 7.16 -14.24 17.84
CA GLU A 153 7.98 -13.46 18.74
C GLU A 153 8.68 -12.31 18.01
N GLY A 154 8.96 -11.22 18.70
CA GLY A 154 9.78 -10.11 18.18
C GLY A 154 9.10 -9.21 17.16
N VAL A 155 7.82 -9.41 16.87
CA VAL A 155 7.03 -8.55 15.98
C VAL A 155 5.79 -8.00 16.66
N ARG A 156 5.53 -6.70 16.50
CA ARG A 156 4.30 -6.08 16.99
C ARG A 156 3.16 -6.39 16.01
N VAL A 157 2.10 -7.03 16.51
CA VAL A 157 0.92 -7.38 15.71
C VAL A 157 -0.15 -6.29 15.84
N ILE A 158 -0.78 -5.96 14.73
CA ILE A 158 -1.92 -5.02 14.64
C ILE A 158 -3.07 -5.71 13.92
N ILE A 159 -4.25 -5.66 14.52
CA ILE A 159 -5.47 -6.19 13.93
C ILE A 159 -6.19 -5.08 13.19
N ALA A 160 -6.27 -5.22 11.87
CA ALA A 160 -6.90 -4.29 10.94
C ALA A 160 -8.29 -4.80 10.53
N ASP A 161 -9.24 -4.75 11.47
CA ASP A 161 -10.64 -5.02 11.20
C ASP A 161 -11.40 -3.74 10.79
N ALA A 162 -12.72 -3.86 10.64
CA ALA A 162 -13.62 -2.73 10.46
C ALA A 162 -13.37 -1.68 11.57
N GLY A 163 -12.98 -0.48 11.17
CA GLY A 163 -12.56 0.57 12.11
C GLY A 163 -11.05 0.78 12.17
N PHE A 164 -10.25 0.04 11.41
CA PHE A 164 -8.81 0.28 11.27
C PHE A 164 -8.51 1.74 10.90
N GLU A 165 -9.34 2.33 10.06
CA GLU A 165 -9.30 3.75 9.72
C GLU A 165 -9.54 4.67 10.93
N ASN A 166 -10.15 4.19 12.01
CA ASN A 166 -10.37 4.95 13.25
C ASN A 166 -9.16 4.93 14.18
N LEU A 167 -8.25 3.96 14.02
CA LEU A 167 -6.94 3.96 14.69
C LEU A 167 -6.03 5.04 14.12
N ILE A 168 -6.32 5.51 12.91
CA ILE A 168 -5.58 6.53 12.19
C ILE A 168 -6.27 7.87 12.43
N PRO A 169 -5.63 8.86 13.11
CA PRO A 169 -6.26 10.13 13.44
C PRO A 169 -6.85 10.84 12.21
N LYS A 170 -8.14 11.20 12.25
CA LYS A 170 -8.87 11.81 11.12
C LYS A 170 -8.43 13.25 10.78
N HIS A 171 -7.73 13.92 11.70
CA HIS A 171 -7.39 15.36 11.61
C HIS A 171 -5.97 15.62 11.12
N LEU A 172 -5.26 14.61 10.64
CA LEU A 172 -3.91 14.78 10.10
C LEU A 172 -4.00 14.92 8.58
N VAL A 173 -3.86 16.15 8.11
CA VAL A 173 -3.72 16.48 6.70
C VAL A 173 -2.22 16.63 6.41
N TYR A 174 -1.69 15.86 5.48
CA TYR A 174 -0.38 16.16 4.88
C TYR A 174 -0.53 17.35 3.94
N TYR A 175 0.27 18.37 4.16
CA TYR A 175 0.52 19.44 3.20
C TYR A 175 1.70 19.04 2.30
#